data_8bf5450b42a3c6614811231105005ba8
#
_entry.id   8bf5450b42a3c6614811231105005ba8
#
_cell.length_a   1.000
_cell.length_b   1.000
_cell.length_c   1.000
_cell.angle_alpha   90.00
_cell.angle_beta   90.00
_cell.angle_gamma   90.00
#
_symmetry.space_group_name_H-M   'P 1'
#
loop_
_entity.id
_entity.type
_entity.pdbx_description
1 polymer ?
#
loop_
_entity_poly.entity_id
_entity_poly.type
_entity_poly.pdbx_seq_one_letter_code
_entity_poly.pdbx_strand_id
1 'polypeptide(L)'
;MRFLLDAEQRAFADSLNALLTAADTPPVIRAWATGDRTPGRALWSRLADAGVFALAVPEAYEGVGPLPAELAVAFIELGRHGVPGPLVETVAAAVLLSELGESGSAKRLLPALASGEALATVALPGGGPFVLDAEAADIHLTVDSPEAPTRDTTPPARLHLSGSGSGPTGSARPSLDPARHLTLPHPTGELLATGPHVTHAAAQALTWARLATAAQSLGVGLALLDRTVEYVKQRTQFGVPIGSFQAVKHQLADAKIALEFARPLLFGAALSMAPADVAAAKVAAGEAAYATARTALQLHGAIGYTAEYDLSLWLTKARALRTAWGSPAECRAEVLTVHGPRSTDSAVSGGDPRS
;
A
#
# COMPACT_ATOMS: atom_id res chain seq x y z
N MET A 1 -18.49 2.86 -18.16
CA MET A 1 -18.19 2.74 -16.72
C MET A 1 -17.97 4.14 -16.18
N ARG A 2 -18.66 4.53 -15.12
CA ARG A 2 -18.40 5.81 -14.43
C ARG A 2 -17.44 5.51 -13.28
N PHE A 3 -16.18 5.88 -13.43
CA PHE A 3 -15.18 5.83 -12.34
C PHE A 3 -15.37 6.99 -11.34
N LEU A 4 -16.62 7.31 -11.04
CA LEU A 4 -17.00 8.33 -10.08
C LEU A 4 -17.56 7.64 -8.83
N LEU A 5 -17.10 8.06 -7.69
CA LEU A 5 -17.64 7.62 -6.41
C LEU A 5 -19.15 7.87 -6.34
N ASP A 6 -19.89 6.94 -5.83
CA ASP A 6 -21.30 7.12 -5.50
C ASP A 6 -21.48 8.02 -4.25
N ALA A 7 -22.71 8.18 -3.78
CA ALA A 7 -22.99 9.06 -2.65
C ALA A 7 -22.44 8.50 -1.32
N GLU A 8 -22.50 7.19 -1.14
CA GLU A 8 -22.05 6.52 0.09
C GLU A 8 -20.52 6.53 0.16
N GLN A 9 -19.84 6.21 -0.94
CA GLN A 9 -18.37 6.28 -1.03
C GLN A 9 -17.84 7.69 -0.79
N ARG A 10 -18.53 8.73 -1.30
CA ARG A 10 -18.16 10.13 -1.01
C ARG A 10 -18.36 10.48 0.46
N ALA A 11 -19.52 10.11 1.04
CA ALA A 11 -19.78 10.35 2.45
C ALA A 11 -18.76 9.64 3.36
N PHE A 12 -18.34 8.44 2.99
CA PHE A 12 -17.28 7.70 3.69
C PHE A 12 -15.93 8.42 3.58
N ALA A 13 -15.52 8.85 2.38
CA ALA A 13 -14.30 9.64 2.19
C ALA A 13 -14.32 10.94 3.03
N ASP A 14 -15.43 11.68 2.99
CA ASP A 14 -15.60 12.93 3.74
C ASP A 14 -15.52 12.70 5.25
N SER A 15 -16.13 11.62 5.75
CA SER A 15 -16.07 11.23 7.16
C SER A 15 -14.65 10.90 7.61
N LEU A 16 -13.92 10.09 6.82
CA LEU A 16 -12.52 9.77 7.10
C LEU A 16 -11.62 11.01 7.04
N ASN A 17 -11.82 11.87 6.04
CA ASN A 17 -11.07 13.13 5.94
C ASN A 17 -11.31 14.03 7.15
N ALA A 18 -12.55 14.17 7.63
CA ALA A 18 -12.88 14.93 8.83
C ALA A 18 -12.23 14.34 10.09
N LEU A 19 -12.31 13.01 10.27
CA LEU A 19 -11.67 12.29 11.37
C LEU A 19 -10.17 12.52 11.40
N LEU A 20 -9.52 12.38 10.24
CA LEU A 20 -8.06 12.49 10.10
C LEU A 20 -7.57 13.93 10.21
N THR A 21 -8.33 14.90 9.72
CA THR A 21 -8.06 16.32 9.92
C THR A 21 -8.10 16.71 11.40
N ALA A 22 -9.11 16.22 12.13
CA ALA A 22 -9.23 16.45 13.57
C ALA A 22 -8.15 15.71 14.40
N ALA A 23 -7.50 14.70 13.84
CA ALA A 23 -6.42 13.98 14.50
C ALA A 23 -5.06 14.68 14.43
N ASP A 24 -4.89 15.68 13.56
CA ASP A 24 -3.61 16.38 13.33
C ASP A 24 -2.44 15.40 13.19
N THR A 25 -2.38 14.70 12.05
CA THR A 25 -1.50 13.54 11.88
C THR A 25 0.01 13.81 11.90
N PRO A 26 0.57 15.00 11.57
CA PRO A 26 2.02 15.20 11.61
C PRO A 26 2.68 14.89 12.97
N PRO A 27 2.16 15.31 14.12
CA PRO A 27 2.69 14.90 15.43
C PRO A 27 2.61 13.38 15.66
N VAL A 28 1.52 12.73 15.21
CA VAL A 28 1.34 11.28 15.32
C VAL A 28 2.41 10.54 14.50
N ILE A 29 2.71 11.00 13.29
CA ILE A 29 3.75 10.42 12.42
C ILE A 29 5.13 10.56 13.08
N ARG A 30 5.44 11.72 13.67
CA ARG A 30 6.72 11.95 14.36
C ARG A 30 6.86 11.09 15.61
N ALA A 31 5.81 10.96 16.42
CA ALA A 31 5.79 10.09 17.57
C ALA A 31 6.04 8.63 17.16
N TRP A 32 5.35 8.15 16.12
CA TRP A 32 5.55 6.82 15.57
C TRP A 32 6.99 6.60 15.09
N ALA A 33 7.57 7.57 14.40
CA ALA A 33 8.94 7.52 13.91
C ALA A 33 9.98 7.38 15.03
N THR A 34 9.72 7.93 16.22
CA THR A 34 10.61 7.85 17.39
C THR A 34 10.31 6.67 18.33
N GLY A 35 9.32 5.83 17.96
CA GLY A 35 8.96 4.64 18.75
C GLY A 35 7.82 4.84 19.75
N ASP A 36 7.29 6.06 19.93
CA ASP A 36 6.07 6.27 20.70
C ASP A 36 4.86 5.88 19.87
N ARG A 37 4.29 4.70 20.18
CA ARG A 37 3.13 4.13 19.49
C ARG A 37 1.79 4.63 20.03
N THR A 38 1.79 5.32 21.17
CA THR A 38 0.55 5.71 21.87
C THR A 38 -0.40 6.55 21.00
N PRO A 39 0.03 7.67 20.38
CA PRO A 39 -0.87 8.46 19.54
C PRO A 39 -1.32 7.70 18.27
N GLY A 40 -0.43 6.88 17.71
CA GLY A 40 -0.74 6.06 16.54
C GLY A 40 -1.77 4.97 16.83
N ARG A 41 -1.67 4.29 17.98
CA ARG A 41 -2.67 3.32 18.45
C ARG A 41 -4.04 3.97 18.72
N ALA A 42 -4.06 5.17 19.29
CA ALA A 42 -5.31 5.92 19.48
C ALA A 42 -5.97 6.30 18.15
N LEU A 43 -5.17 6.71 17.15
CA LEU A 43 -5.68 6.97 15.80
C LEU A 43 -6.18 5.67 15.14
N TRP A 44 -5.46 4.56 15.32
CA TRP A 44 -5.82 3.24 14.82
C TRP A 44 -7.21 2.81 15.33
N SER A 45 -7.49 2.94 16.63
CA SER A 45 -8.80 2.62 17.19
C SER A 45 -9.92 3.44 16.54
N ARG A 46 -9.71 4.73 16.28
CA ARG A 46 -10.69 5.58 15.59
C ARG A 46 -10.93 5.14 14.13
N LEU A 47 -9.90 4.65 13.44
CA LEU A 47 -10.03 4.10 12.07
C LEU A 47 -10.77 2.75 12.10
N ALA A 48 -10.55 1.95 13.13
CA ALA A 48 -11.27 0.71 13.37
C ALA A 48 -12.78 0.98 13.62
N ASP A 49 -13.10 1.94 14.48
CA ASP A 49 -14.49 2.39 14.74
C ASP A 49 -15.18 2.90 13.46
N ALA A 50 -14.39 3.46 12.52
CA ALA A 50 -14.88 3.86 11.19
C ALA A 50 -14.99 2.68 10.20
N GLY A 51 -14.66 1.45 10.60
CA GLY A 51 -14.81 0.23 9.82
C GLY A 51 -13.70 -0.02 8.78
N VAL A 52 -12.60 0.74 8.80
CA VAL A 52 -11.55 0.66 7.76
C VAL A 52 -10.97 -0.75 7.64
N PHE A 53 -10.72 -1.45 8.75
CA PHE A 53 -10.11 -2.78 8.74
C PHE A 53 -11.09 -3.90 8.42
N ALA A 54 -12.39 -3.68 8.64
CA ALA A 54 -13.46 -4.61 8.33
C ALA A 54 -13.72 -4.75 6.81
N LEU A 55 -13.29 -3.78 5.99
CA LEU A 55 -13.53 -3.74 4.54
C LEU A 55 -12.92 -4.91 3.76
N ALA A 56 -11.86 -5.52 4.28
CA ALA A 56 -11.19 -6.66 3.66
C ALA A 56 -11.56 -8.00 4.28
N VAL A 57 -12.39 -8.01 5.35
CA VAL A 57 -12.77 -9.20 6.08
C VAL A 57 -14.20 -9.61 5.72
N PRO A 58 -14.47 -10.90 5.41
CA PRO A 58 -15.82 -11.40 5.14
C PRO A 58 -16.75 -11.25 6.36
N GLU A 59 -18.05 -11.09 6.11
CA GLU A 59 -19.09 -11.01 7.15
C GLU A 59 -19.10 -12.20 8.11
N ALA A 60 -18.74 -13.40 7.62
CA ALA A 60 -18.63 -14.62 8.45
C ALA A 60 -17.59 -14.50 9.58
N TYR A 61 -16.71 -13.50 9.53
CA TYR A 61 -15.66 -13.22 10.51
C TYR A 61 -15.75 -11.80 11.06
N GLU A 62 -16.96 -11.27 11.21
CA GLU A 62 -17.26 -9.95 11.76
C GLU A 62 -16.77 -8.77 10.88
N GLY A 63 -16.48 -9.02 9.61
CA GLY A 63 -16.19 -8.00 8.62
C GLY A 63 -17.43 -7.45 7.94
N VAL A 64 -17.22 -6.58 6.95
CA VAL A 64 -18.25 -6.03 6.06
C VAL A 64 -17.94 -6.27 4.58
N GLY A 65 -16.83 -6.94 4.29
CA GLY A 65 -16.29 -7.10 2.94
C GLY A 65 -16.36 -8.53 2.40
N PRO A 66 -15.66 -8.75 1.29
CA PRO A 66 -14.61 -7.90 0.68
C PRO A 66 -15.14 -6.71 -0.13
N LEU A 67 -14.69 -5.50 0.17
CA LEU A 67 -15.09 -4.25 -0.47
C LEU A 67 -13.85 -3.48 -1.00
N PRO A 68 -13.26 -3.89 -2.14
CA PRO A 68 -11.99 -3.32 -2.61
C PRO A 68 -12.11 -1.85 -3.08
N ALA A 69 -13.26 -1.41 -3.57
CA ALA A 69 -13.47 -0.02 -3.98
C ALA A 69 -13.50 0.91 -2.76
N GLU A 70 -14.24 0.53 -1.71
CA GLU A 70 -14.31 1.25 -0.42
C GLU A 70 -12.97 1.24 0.28
N LEU A 71 -12.21 0.14 0.21
CA LEU A 71 -10.84 0.09 0.70
C LEU A 71 -9.94 1.08 -0.03
N ALA A 72 -10.05 1.18 -1.36
CA ALA A 72 -9.28 2.16 -2.13
C ALA A 72 -9.66 3.59 -1.72
N VAL A 73 -10.94 3.89 -1.49
CA VAL A 73 -11.40 5.19 -0.95
C VAL A 73 -10.75 5.49 0.39
N ALA A 74 -10.82 4.55 1.34
CA ALA A 74 -10.21 4.71 2.66
C ALA A 74 -8.70 4.96 2.57
N PHE A 75 -7.98 4.16 1.78
CA PHE A 75 -6.53 4.27 1.66
C PHE A 75 -6.05 5.52 0.93
N ILE A 76 -6.87 6.13 0.06
CA ILE A 76 -6.61 7.47 -0.47
C ILE A 76 -6.58 8.48 0.69
N GLU A 77 -7.57 8.48 1.58
CA GLU A 77 -7.62 9.41 2.71
C GLU A 77 -6.50 9.13 3.73
N LEU A 78 -6.19 7.86 4.03
CA LEU A 78 -5.04 7.49 4.85
C LEU A 78 -3.71 8.02 4.27
N GLY A 79 -3.57 7.98 2.95
CA GLY A 79 -2.43 8.55 2.23
C GLY A 79 -2.39 10.08 2.29
N ARG A 80 -3.53 10.76 2.08
CA ARG A 80 -3.63 12.21 2.16
C ARG A 80 -3.16 12.75 3.52
N HIS A 81 -3.45 12.01 4.57
CA HIS A 81 -3.08 12.36 5.95
C HIS A 81 -1.77 11.70 6.41
N GLY A 82 -1.11 10.91 5.56
CA GLY A 82 0.20 10.31 5.87
C GLY A 82 0.18 9.31 7.03
N VAL A 83 -0.97 8.72 7.35
CA VAL A 83 -1.17 7.85 8.52
C VAL A 83 -0.06 6.81 8.64
N PRO A 84 0.58 6.67 9.82
CA PRO A 84 1.63 5.68 10.06
C PRO A 84 1.06 4.31 10.48
N GLY A 85 1.93 3.30 10.51
CA GLY A 85 1.61 1.95 10.99
C GLY A 85 1.41 0.93 9.88
N PRO A 86 1.24 -0.36 10.24
CA PRO A 86 1.16 -1.48 9.31
C PRO A 86 -0.25 -1.64 8.71
N LEU A 87 -0.78 -0.55 8.09
CA LEU A 87 -2.13 -0.50 7.53
C LEU A 87 -2.32 -1.50 6.39
N VAL A 88 -1.42 -1.48 5.41
CA VAL A 88 -1.44 -2.37 4.25
C VAL A 88 -1.19 -3.81 4.67
N GLU A 89 -0.27 -3.99 5.60
CA GLU A 89 0.11 -5.29 6.15
C GLU A 89 -1.05 -5.97 6.88
N THR A 90 -1.83 -5.20 7.65
CA THR A 90 -3.03 -5.71 8.36
C THR A 90 -4.11 -6.14 7.36
N VAL A 91 -4.36 -5.35 6.31
CA VAL A 91 -5.28 -5.74 5.23
C VAL A 91 -4.80 -7.01 4.53
N ALA A 92 -3.52 -7.09 4.18
CA ALA A 92 -2.95 -8.25 3.51
C ALA A 92 -3.01 -9.51 4.40
N ALA A 93 -2.76 -9.37 5.71
CA ALA A 93 -2.89 -10.45 6.68
C ALA A 93 -4.34 -10.96 6.79
N ALA A 94 -5.31 -10.03 6.81
CA ALA A 94 -6.72 -10.39 6.86
C ALA A 94 -7.15 -11.16 5.60
N VAL A 95 -6.76 -10.69 4.41
CA VAL A 95 -7.05 -11.39 3.15
C VAL A 95 -6.38 -12.75 3.11
N LEU A 96 -5.09 -12.84 3.50
CA LEU A 96 -4.36 -14.11 3.55
C LEU A 96 -5.10 -15.17 4.39
N LEU A 97 -5.56 -14.79 5.58
CA LEU A 97 -6.29 -15.67 6.48
C LEU A 97 -7.69 -16.02 5.94
N SER A 98 -8.38 -15.09 5.31
CA SER A 98 -9.71 -15.32 4.73
C SER A 98 -9.66 -16.34 3.59
N GLU A 99 -8.64 -16.26 2.73
CA GLU A 99 -8.44 -17.14 1.59
C GLU A 99 -8.04 -18.58 1.97
N LEU A 100 -7.63 -18.81 3.23
CA LEU A 100 -7.41 -20.17 3.75
C LEU A 100 -8.70 -20.92 4.07
N GLY A 101 -9.86 -20.28 3.89
CA GLY A 101 -11.17 -20.85 4.13
C GLY A 101 -11.50 -21.03 5.61
N GLU A 102 -12.42 -21.98 5.92
CA GLU A 102 -12.89 -22.24 7.29
C GLU A 102 -11.83 -22.89 8.18
N SER A 103 -10.65 -22.28 8.28
CA SER A 103 -9.59 -22.75 9.16
C SER A 103 -9.80 -22.26 10.60
N GLY A 104 -9.31 -23.01 11.58
CA GLY A 104 -9.32 -22.57 12.98
C GLY A 104 -8.54 -21.27 13.20
N SER A 105 -7.51 -21.02 12.39
CA SER A 105 -6.71 -19.79 12.42
C SER A 105 -7.51 -18.57 11.92
N ALA A 106 -8.30 -18.71 10.85
CA ALA A 106 -9.18 -17.62 10.39
C ALA A 106 -10.19 -17.22 11.47
N LYS A 107 -10.90 -18.18 12.05
CA LYS A 107 -11.87 -17.93 13.14
C LYS A 107 -11.24 -17.29 14.38
N ARG A 108 -9.97 -17.61 14.66
CA ARG A 108 -9.23 -17.10 15.82
C ARG A 108 -8.72 -15.67 15.61
N LEU A 109 -8.29 -15.31 14.40
CA LEU A 109 -7.52 -14.10 14.17
C LEU A 109 -8.29 -12.99 13.42
N LEU A 110 -9.22 -13.34 12.53
CA LEU A 110 -9.90 -12.36 11.69
C LEU A 110 -10.79 -11.38 12.48
N PRO A 111 -11.54 -11.79 13.52
CA PRO A 111 -12.35 -10.83 14.29
C PRO A 111 -11.51 -9.71 14.92
N ALA A 112 -10.36 -10.04 15.51
CA ALA A 112 -9.46 -9.06 16.11
C ALA A 112 -8.80 -8.12 15.07
N LEU A 113 -8.58 -8.60 13.83
CA LEU A 113 -8.12 -7.76 12.72
C LEU A 113 -9.24 -6.85 12.20
N ALA A 114 -10.47 -7.36 12.05
CA ALA A 114 -11.63 -6.60 11.58
C ALA A 114 -12.02 -5.48 12.54
N SER A 115 -12.01 -5.77 13.85
CA SER A 115 -12.28 -4.78 14.91
C SER A 115 -11.11 -3.82 15.15
N GLY A 116 -9.93 -4.05 14.55
CA GLY A 116 -8.73 -3.27 14.79
C GLY A 116 -8.13 -3.44 16.20
N GLU A 117 -8.57 -4.43 16.97
CA GLU A 117 -7.97 -4.80 18.26
C GLU A 117 -6.52 -5.26 18.08
N ALA A 118 -6.25 -6.01 16.99
CA ALA A 118 -4.91 -6.47 16.65
C ALA A 118 -4.37 -5.77 15.40
N LEU A 119 -3.09 -5.40 15.45
CA LEU A 119 -2.30 -4.99 14.29
C LEU A 119 -1.54 -6.21 13.76
N ALA A 120 -1.49 -6.36 12.45
CA ALA A 120 -0.71 -7.41 11.83
C ALA A 120 0.41 -6.88 10.94
N THR A 121 1.50 -7.63 10.89
CA THR A 121 2.49 -7.53 9.82
C THR A 121 2.62 -8.84 9.08
N VAL A 122 3.00 -8.80 7.81
CA VAL A 122 3.03 -10.00 6.96
C VAL A 122 4.18 -9.95 5.97
N ALA A 123 4.87 -11.07 5.81
CA ALA A 123 5.83 -11.32 4.74
C ALA A 123 5.20 -12.23 3.69
N LEU A 124 5.16 -11.77 2.45
CA LEU A 124 4.60 -12.50 1.31
C LEU A 124 5.64 -12.62 0.18
N PRO A 125 5.65 -13.72 -0.56
CA PRO A 125 6.39 -13.80 -1.82
C PRO A 125 5.99 -12.66 -2.75
N GLY A 126 6.97 -11.94 -3.30
CA GLY A 126 6.73 -10.75 -4.13
C GLY A 126 6.39 -9.45 -3.37
N GLY A 127 6.28 -9.49 -2.04
CA GLY A 127 6.03 -8.31 -1.19
C GLY A 127 7.28 -7.50 -0.83
N GLY A 128 8.45 -8.05 -1.16
CA GLY A 128 9.75 -7.47 -0.79
C GLY A 128 10.41 -8.20 0.40
N PRO A 129 11.64 -7.82 0.75
CA PRO A 129 12.46 -8.55 1.72
C PRO A 129 12.20 -8.18 3.19
N PHE A 130 11.31 -7.23 3.45
CA PHE A 130 11.09 -6.69 4.80
C PHE A 130 9.63 -6.77 5.20
N VAL A 131 9.40 -6.91 6.51
CA VAL A 131 8.12 -6.64 7.17
C VAL A 131 8.13 -5.27 7.80
N LEU A 132 6.97 -4.62 7.84
CA LEU A 132 6.81 -3.27 8.39
C LEU A 132 6.32 -3.33 9.83
N ASP A 133 6.90 -2.45 10.68
CA ASP A 133 6.45 -2.17 12.04
C ASP A 133 6.22 -3.42 12.89
N ALA A 134 7.09 -4.44 12.75
CA ALA A 134 6.98 -5.70 13.49
C ALA A 134 6.94 -5.51 15.03
N GLU A 135 7.59 -4.47 15.53
CA GLU A 135 7.58 -4.12 16.97
C GLU A 135 6.22 -3.59 17.45
N ALA A 136 5.39 -3.08 16.52
CA ALA A 136 4.07 -2.55 16.81
C ALA A 136 2.96 -3.58 16.56
N ALA A 137 3.25 -4.62 15.78
CA ALA A 137 2.28 -5.64 15.40
C ALA A 137 2.09 -6.69 16.50
N ASP A 138 0.83 -7.11 16.67
CA ASP A 138 0.43 -8.16 17.60
C ASP A 138 0.49 -9.54 16.94
N ILE A 139 0.32 -9.58 15.60
CA ILE A 139 0.28 -10.79 14.76
C ILE A 139 1.34 -10.66 13.67
N HIS A 140 2.23 -11.65 13.60
CA HIS A 140 3.25 -11.72 12.56
C HIS A 140 3.00 -12.96 11.69
N LEU A 141 2.67 -12.76 10.43
CA LEU A 141 2.47 -13.81 9.45
C LEU A 141 3.66 -13.87 8.48
N THR A 142 4.15 -15.06 8.20
CA THR A 142 5.21 -15.26 7.22
C THR A 142 4.83 -16.41 6.30
N VAL A 143 4.73 -16.11 5.01
CA VAL A 143 4.62 -17.14 3.98
C VAL A 143 6.03 -17.45 3.49
N ASP A 144 6.49 -18.66 3.84
CA ASP A 144 7.74 -19.21 3.36
C ASP A 144 7.48 -19.88 2.00
N SER A 145 8.14 -19.36 0.97
CA SER A 145 8.14 -19.99 -0.35
C SER A 145 9.53 -20.55 -0.57
N PRO A 146 9.66 -21.85 -0.76
CA PRO A 146 10.98 -22.45 -0.93
C PRO A 146 11.72 -21.81 -2.11
N GLU A 147 13.00 -21.56 -1.90
CA GLU A 147 13.93 -21.16 -2.97
C GLU A 147 13.88 -22.17 -4.11
N ALA A 148 14.10 -21.66 -5.33
CA ALA A 148 14.03 -22.30 -6.64
C ALA A 148 13.92 -23.85 -6.70
N PRO A 149 13.06 -24.41 -7.57
CA PRO A 149 12.86 -25.86 -7.65
C PRO A 149 14.18 -26.56 -7.94
N THR A 150 14.60 -27.42 -7.02
CA THR A 150 15.52 -28.49 -7.36
C THR A 150 14.79 -29.43 -8.32
N ARG A 151 15.46 -29.89 -9.35
CA ARG A 151 14.98 -30.50 -10.61
C ARG A 151 13.69 -31.32 -10.62
N ASP A 152 13.08 -31.70 -9.49
CA ASP A 152 11.91 -32.60 -9.46
C ASP A 152 10.79 -32.30 -8.45
N THR A 153 10.98 -31.41 -7.47
CA THR A 153 9.91 -31.07 -6.50
C THR A 153 10.02 -29.64 -6.02
N THR A 154 8.98 -28.82 -6.25
CA THR A 154 8.83 -27.53 -5.54
C THR A 154 8.23 -27.86 -4.16
N PRO A 155 8.94 -27.59 -3.05
CA PRO A 155 8.36 -27.79 -1.72
C PRO A 155 7.11 -26.92 -1.56
N PRO A 156 6.09 -27.37 -0.82
CA PRO A 156 4.87 -26.62 -0.63
C PRO A 156 5.12 -25.34 0.16
N ALA A 157 4.43 -24.25 -0.19
CA ALA A 157 4.43 -23.03 0.58
C ALA A 157 3.88 -23.28 1.99
N ARG A 158 4.43 -22.59 2.98
CA ARG A 158 4.07 -22.72 4.40
C ARG A 158 3.70 -21.36 4.97
N LEU A 159 2.65 -21.31 5.75
CA LEU A 159 2.27 -20.13 6.51
C LEU A 159 2.60 -20.33 7.99
N HIS A 160 3.41 -19.44 8.53
CA HIS A 160 3.78 -19.41 9.93
C HIS A 160 3.17 -18.20 10.64
N LEU A 161 2.75 -18.42 11.90
CA LEU A 161 2.30 -17.39 12.82
C LEU A 161 3.29 -17.26 13.96
N SER A 162 3.80 -16.07 14.18
CA SER A 162 4.54 -15.69 15.39
C SER A 162 3.76 -14.64 16.17
N GLY A 163 3.76 -14.70 17.49
CA GLY A 163 3.15 -13.69 18.36
C GLY A 163 4.11 -12.57 18.73
N SER A 164 3.57 -11.53 19.36
CA SER A 164 4.35 -10.46 19.96
C SER A 164 5.35 -11.06 20.97
N GLY A 165 6.66 -10.77 20.81
CA GLY A 165 7.74 -11.32 21.64
C GLY A 165 8.52 -12.48 21.02
N SER A 166 7.97 -13.20 20.04
CA SER A 166 8.69 -14.18 19.21
C SER A 166 8.92 -13.67 17.78
N GLY A 167 8.61 -12.41 17.53
CA GLY A 167 8.73 -11.77 16.24
C GLY A 167 10.16 -11.64 15.73
N PRO A 168 10.34 -11.06 14.54
CA PRO A 168 11.64 -10.98 13.88
C PRO A 168 12.69 -10.38 14.81
N THR A 169 13.64 -11.23 15.23
CA THR A 169 14.77 -10.86 16.11
C THR A 169 15.82 -10.17 15.27
N GLY A 170 15.69 -8.87 15.09
CA GLY A 170 16.70 -8.08 14.43
C GLY A 170 16.47 -6.60 14.71
N SER A 171 17.53 -5.82 14.80
CA SER A 171 17.39 -4.36 14.87
C SER A 171 16.64 -3.86 13.65
N ALA A 172 15.65 -2.98 13.88
CA ALA A 172 14.94 -2.29 12.80
C ALA A 172 15.95 -1.64 11.85
N ARG A 173 15.75 -1.81 10.56
CA ARG A 173 16.57 -1.17 9.52
C ARG A 173 16.00 0.22 9.22
N PRO A 174 16.85 1.24 9.06
CA PRO A 174 16.39 2.57 8.73
C PRO A 174 15.70 2.57 7.37
N SER A 175 14.52 3.13 7.32
CA SER A 175 13.81 3.44 6.08
C SER A 175 13.99 4.92 5.72
N LEU A 176 13.80 5.25 4.44
CA LEU A 176 13.78 6.64 4.01
C LEU A 176 12.61 7.41 4.64
N ASP A 177 11.45 6.76 4.82
CA ASP A 177 10.35 7.27 5.65
C ASP A 177 10.61 6.85 7.11
N PRO A 178 10.92 7.79 8.01
CA PRO A 178 11.26 7.47 9.40
C PRO A 178 10.12 6.78 10.17
N ALA A 179 8.88 6.95 9.72
CA ALA A 179 7.71 6.30 10.32
C ALA A 179 7.48 4.87 9.80
N ARG A 180 8.42 4.30 9.06
CA ARG A 180 8.38 2.92 8.56
C ARG A 180 9.56 2.14 9.13
N HIS A 181 9.33 1.31 10.15
CA HIS A 181 10.36 0.48 10.75
C HIS A 181 10.41 -0.88 10.04
N LEU A 182 11.52 -1.14 9.36
CA LEU A 182 11.69 -2.34 8.53
C LEU A 182 12.47 -3.40 9.27
N THR A 183 11.98 -4.64 9.26
CA THR A 183 12.64 -5.79 9.89
C THR A 183 12.66 -6.97 8.90
N LEU A 184 13.66 -7.83 9.00
CA LEU A 184 13.70 -9.06 8.20
C LEU A 184 12.67 -10.06 8.78
N PRO A 185 11.84 -10.70 7.93
CA PRO A 185 10.92 -11.72 8.40
C PRO A 185 11.69 -12.96 8.87
N HIS A 186 11.14 -13.64 9.87
CA HIS A 186 11.61 -14.95 10.31
C HIS A 186 10.46 -15.94 10.27
N PRO A 187 10.55 -17.02 9.47
CA PRO A 187 9.51 -18.05 9.39
C PRO A 187 9.59 -19.00 10.61
N THR A 188 9.27 -18.45 11.78
CA THR A 188 9.25 -19.19 13.06
C THR A 188 7.85 -19.14 13.66
N GLY A 189 7.55 -20.05 14.57
CA GLY A 189 6.29 -20.08 15.30
C GLY A 189 5.35 -21.20 14.87
N GLU A 190 4.06 -21.03 15.09
CA GLU A 190 3.00 -21.99 14.77
C GLU A 190 2.85 -22.16 13.26
N LEU A 191 2.91 -23.37 12.74
CA LEU A 191 2.58 -23.67 11.35
C LEU A 191 1.05 -23.70 11.20
N LEU A 192 0.48 -22.69 10.51
CA LEU A 192 -0.96 -22.58 10.31
C LEU A 192 -1.48 -23.38 9.13
N ALA A 193 -0.72 -23.42 8.04
CA ALA A 193 -1.13 -24.08 6.80
C ALA A 193 0.08 -24.41 5.91
N THR A 194 -0.09 -25.41 5.02
CA THR A 194 0.94 -25.77 4.03
C THR A 194 0.27 -26.30 2.76
N GLY A 195 0.78 -25.92 1.61
CA GLY A 195 0.32 -26.45 0.32
C GLY A 195 -0.04 -25.36 -0.70
N PRO A 196 -0.58 -25.77 -1.86
CA PRO A 196 -0.88 -24.86 -2.97
C PRO A 196 -1.91 -23.77 -2.61
N HIS A 197 -2.84 -24.05 -1.69
CA HIS A 197 -3.81 -23.06 -1.22
C HIS A 197 -3.14 -21.90 -0.46
N VAL A 198 -2.00 -22.13 0.20
CA VAL A 198 -1.20 -21.03 0.81
C VAL A 198 -0.61 -20.13 -0.26
N THR A 199 -0.13 -20.71 -1.37
CA THR A 199 0.39 -19.93 -2.51
C THR A 199 -0.71 -19.07 -3.12
N HIS A 200 -1.92 -19.63 -3.30
CA HIS A 200 -3.07 -18.90 -3.80
C HIS A 200 -3.47 -17.74 -2.87
N ALA A 201 -3.62 -18.04 -1.57
CA ALA A 201 -3.95 -17.04 -0.55
C ALA A 201 -2.92 -15.90 -0.49
N ALA A 202 -1.63 -16.23 -0.58
CA ALA A 202 -0.55 -15.23 -0.63
C ALA A 202 -0.62 -14.34 -1.87
N ALA A 203 -0.98 -14.90 -3.04
CA ALA A 203 -1.14 -14.12 -4.26
C ALA A 203 -2.33 -13.14 -4.17
N GLN A 204 -3.45 -13.58 -3.60
CA GLN A 204 -4.60 -12.71 -3.33
C GLN A 204 -4.23 -11.60 -2.34
N ALA A 205 -3.60 -11.93 -1.22
CA ALA A 205 -3.13 -10.97 -0.23
C ALA A 205 -2.15 -9.94 -0.84
N LEU A 206 -1.24 -10.35 -1.71
CA LEU A 206 -0.34 -9.46 -2.43
C LEU A 206 -1.11 -8.50 -3.36
N THR A 207 -2.14 -8.98 -4.03
CA THR A 207 -2.99 -8.15 -4.90
C THR A 207 -3.69 -7.06 -4.09
N TRP A 208 -4.27 -7.38 -2.94
CA TRP A 208 -4.87 -6.40 -2.04
C TRP A 208 -3.85 -5.44 -1.44
N ALA A 209 -2.67 -5.91 -1.05
CA ALA A 209 -1.59 -5.04 -0.56
C ALA A 209 -1.16 -4.02 -1.62
N ARG A 210 -1.06 -4.44 -2.88
CA ARG A 210 -0.74 -3.55 -4.00
C ARG A 210 -1.84 -2.53 -4.27
N LEU A 211 -3.12 -2.93 -4.21
CA LEU A 211 -4.25 -2.02 -4.36
C LEU A 211 -4.24 -0.95 -3.27
N ALA A 212 -4.13 -1.36 -2.00
CA ALA A 212 -4.04 -0.47 -0.85
C ALA A 212 -2.84 0.49 -0.95
N THR A 213 -1.67 -0.02 -1.35
CA THR A 213 -0.47 0.81 -1.56
C THR A 213 -0.64 1.81 -2.71
N ALA A 214 -1.31 1.42 -3.80
CA ALA A 214 -1.63 2.31 -4.92
C ALA A 214 -2.55 3.45 -4.48
N ALA A 215 -3.61 3.12 -3.74
CA ALA A 215 -4.54 4.08 -3.17
C ALA A 215 -3.85 5.04 -2.20
N GLN A 216 -3.04 4.52 -1.28
CA GLN A 216 -2.25 5.33 -0.35
C GLN A 216 -1.27 6.24 -1.08
N SER A 217 -0.61 5.76 -2.14
CA SER A 217 0.30 6.56 -2.97
C SER A 217 -0.44 7.72 -3.65
N LEU A 218 -1.62 7.45 -4.22
CA LEU A 218 -2.45 8.50 -4.84
C LEU A 218 -2.82 9.58 -3.80
N GLY A 219 -3.24 9.18 -2.59
CA GLY A 219 -3.55 10.09 -1.49
C GLY A 219 -2.36 10.96 -1.09
N VAL A 220 -1.17 10.37 -0.95
CA VAL A 220 0.07 11.10 -0.67
C VAL A 220 0.37 12.13 -1.76
N GLY A 221 0.22 11.74 -3.04
CA GLY A 221 0.41 12.66 -4.18
C GLY A 221 -0.56 13.83 -4.15
N LEU A 222 -1.83 13.59 -3.85
CA LEU A 222 -2.85 14.65 -3.71
C LEU A 222 -2.50 15.63 -2.58
N ALA A 223 -2.11 15.12 -1.40
CA ALA A 223 -1.70 15.97 -0.29
C ALA A 223 -0.46 16.83 -0.62
N LEU A 224 0.53 16.25 -1.30
CA LEU A 224 1.70 16.99 -1.77
C LEU A 224 1.33 18.11 -2.75
N LEU A 225 0.42 17.85 -3.67
CA LEU A 225 -0.07 18.84 -4.61
C LEU A 225 -0.80 19.99 -3.89
N ASP A 226 -1.77 19.64 -3.02
CA ASP A 226 -2.57 20.63 -2.28
C ASP A 226 -1.69 21.54 -1.42
N ARG A 227 -0.79 20.96 -0.62
CA ARG A 227 0.18 21.70 0.22
C ARG A 227 1.11 22.59 -0.61
N THR A 228 1.53 22.11 -1.79
CA THR A 228 2.40 22.90 -2.67
C THR A 228 1.64 24.06 -3.30
N VAL A 229 0.39 23.85 -3.71
CA VAL A 229 -0.48 24.92 -4.23
C VAL A 229 -0.67 26.03 -3.18
N GLU A 230 -0.94 25.65 -1.92
CA GLU A 230 -1.07 26.64 -0.84
C GLU A 230 0.24 27.38 -0.57
N TYR A 231 1.38 26.68 -0.57
CA TYR A 231 2.69 27.30 -0.37
C TYR A 231 3.00 28.34 -1.47
N VAL A 232 2.83 28.00 -2.76
CA VAL A 232 3.18 28.90 -3.86
C VAL A 232 2.25 30.11 -3.97
N LYS A 233 1.03 30.05 -3.43
CA LYS A 233 0.12 31.20 -3.30
C LYS A 233 0.59 32.19 -2.23
N GLN A 234 1.23 31.72 -1.17
CA GLN A 234 1.67 32.54 -0.04
C GLN A 234 3.10 33.06 -0.23
N ARG A 235 3.98 32.26 -0.84
CA ARG A 235 5.39 32.61 -1.03
C ARG A 235 5.56 33.69 -2.08
N THR A 236 6.09 34.82 -1.67
CA THR A 236 6.35 35.97 -2.57
C THR A 236 7.82 36.05 -2.95
N GLN A 237 8.09 36.23 -4.24
CA GLN A 237 9.41 36.53 -4.82
C GLN A 237 9.22 37.49 -5.99
N PHE A 238 10.20 38.35 -6.24
CA PHE A 238 10.13 39.39 -7.31
C PHE A 238 8.86 40.26 -7.22
N GLY A 239 8.36 40.50 -5.99
CA GLY A 239 7.20 41.36 -5.75
C GLY A 239 5.83 40.70 -5.96
N VAL A 240 5.76 39.40 -6.33
CA VAL A 240 4.51 38.67 -6.59
C VAL A 240 4.55 37.28 -5.97
N PRO A 241 3.38 36.63 -5.68
CA PRO A 241 3.33 35.24 -5.33
C PRO A 241 3.96 34.35 -6.42
N ILE A 242 4.82 33.39 -6.03
CA ILE A 242 5.52 32.54 -7.02
C ILE A 242 4.54 31.68 -7.85
N GLY A 243 3.35 31.37 -7.33
CA GLY A 243 2.28 30.70 -8.05
C GLY A 243 1.69 31.53 -9.20
N SER A 244 2.03 32.81 -9.34
CA SER A 244 1.62 33.63 -10.48
C SER A 244 2.44 33.32 -11.75
N PHE A 245 3.66 32.78 -11.62
CA PHE A 245 4.52 32.45 -12.74
C PHE A 245 4.02 31.26 -13.54
N GLN A 246 4.02 31.36 -14.88
CA GLN A 246 3.51 30.30 -15.75
C GLN A 246 4.27 28.97 -15.59
N ALA A 247 5.60 29.04 -15.41
CA ALA A 247 6.41 27.83 -15.19
C ALA A 247 5.99 27.05 -13.94
N VAL A 248 5.59 27.74 -12.86
CA VAL A 248 5.06 27.11 -11.63
C VAL A 248 3.68 26.51 -11.88
N LYS A 249 2.81 27.26 -12.57
CA LYS A 249 1.46 26.76 -12.92
C LYS A 249 1.51 25.51 -13.78
N HIS A 250 2.40 25.46 -14.78
CA HIS A 250 2.55 24.28 -15.65
C HIS A 250 3.03 23.07 -14.87
N GLN A 251 4.04 23.21 -13.99
CA GLN A 251 4.51 22.09 -13.17
C GLN A 251 3.42 21.53 -12.25
N LEU A 252 2.61 22.39 -11.64
CA LEU A 252 1.48 21.98 -10.80
C LEU A 252 0.35 21.33 -11.62
N ALA A 253 0.10 21.84 -12.83
CA ALA A 253 -0.87 21.25 -13.75
C ALA A 253 -0.44 19.86 -14.21
N ASP A 254 0.83 19.67 -14.56
CA ASP A 254 1.37 18.37 -14.96
C ASP A 254 1.25 17.35 -13.81
N ALA A 255 1.60 17.76 -12.58
CA ALA A 255 1.41 16.91 -11.40
C ALA A 255 -0.06 16.53 -11.18
N LYS A 256 -0.98 17.50 -11.30
CA LYS A 256 -2.43 17.25 -11.21
C LYS A 256 -2.89 16.27 -12.27
N ILE A 257 -2.51 16.47 -13.52
CA ILE A 257 -2.88 15.61 -14.65
C ILE A 257 -2.43 14.16 -14.38
N ALA A 258 -1.18 13.96 -13.94
CA ALA A 258 -0.67 12.63 -13.63
C ALA A 258 -1.48 11.92 -12.54
N LEU A 259 -1.86 12.62 -11.47
CA LEU A 259 -2.69 12.08 -10.38
C LEU A 259 -4.12 11.79 -10.87
N GLU A 260 -4.71 12.68 -11.67
CA GLU A 260 -6.07 12.46 -12.21
C GLU A 260 -6.13 11.29 -13.20
N PHE A 261 -5.06 11.00 -13.95
CA PHE A 261 -4.99 9.80 -14.80
C PHE A 261 -4.75 8.51 -14.02
N ALA A 262 -4.09 8.56 -12.85
CA ALA A 262 -3.91 7.40 -11.99
C ALA A 262 -5.22 6.97 -11.30
N ARG A 263 -6.12 7.90 -11.01
CA ARG A 263 -7.38 7.64 -10.30
C ARG A 263 -8.29 6.61 -11.00
N PRO A 264 -8.67 6.74 -12.29
CA PRO A 264 -9.51 5.76 -12.96
C PRO A 264 -8.84 4.38 -13.07
N LEU A 265 -7.52 4.32 -13.20
CA LEU A 265 -6.81 3.03 -13.19
C LEU A 265 -6.93 2.34 -11.83
N LEU A 266 -6.83 3.09 -10.74
CA LEU A 266 -7.01 2.56 -9.38
C LEU A 266 -8.41 1.99 -9.17
N PHE A 267 -9.46 2.75 -9.51
CA PHE A 267 -10.83 2.26 -9.34
C PHE A 267 -11.19 1.16 -10.32
N GLY A 268 -10.65 1.18 -11.55
CA GLY A 268 -10.77 0.06 -12.49
C GLY A 268 -10.15 -1.22 -11.93
N ALA A 269 -8.97 -1.12 -11.33
CA ALA A 269 -8.29 -2.22 -10.67
C ALA A 269 -9.07 -2.74 -9.44
N ALA A 270 -9.67 -1.84 -8.64
CA ALA A 270 -10.50 -2.22 -7.50
C ALA A 270 -11.78 -2.98 -7.93
N LEU A 271 -12.31 -2.71 -9.11
CA LEU A 271 -13.47 -3.42 -9.64
C LEU A 271 -13.12 -4.79 -10.25
N SER A 272 -11.97 -4.91 -10.90
CA SER A 272 -11.54 -6.17 -11.54
C SER A 272 -10.84 -7.11 -10.58
N MET A 273 -10.08 -6.57 -9.63
CA MET A 273 -9.12 -7.26 -8.77
C MET A 273 -8.15 -8.18 -9.53
N ALA A 274 -8.02 -7.95 -10.86
CA ALA A 274 -7.05 -8.68 -11.65
C ALA A 274 -5.62 -8.26 -11.30
N PRO A 275 -4.68 -9.18 -11.03
CA PRO A 275 -3.32 -8.84 -10.60
C PRO A 275 -2.61 -7.85 -11.52
N ALA A 276 -2.76 -8.01 -12.85
CA ALA A 276 -2.16 -7.11 -13.83
C ALA A 276 -2.74 -5.69 -13.79
N ASP A 277 -4.06 -5.55 -13.61
CA ASP A 277 -4.72 -4.24 -13.49
C ASP A 277 -4.27 -3.53 -12.21
N VAL A 278 -4.18 -4.27 -11.09
CA VAL A 278 -3.71 -3.75 -9.80
C VAL A 278 -2.23 -3.37 -9.89
N ALA A 279 -1.40 -4.17 -10.56
CA ALA A 279 0.00 -3.84 -10.79
C ALA A 279 0.14 -2.56 -11.65
N ALA A 280 -0.68 -2.39 -12.69
CA ALA A 280 -0.70 -1.19 -13.53
C ALA A 280 -1.13 0.05 -12.72
N ALA A 281 -2.18 -0.06 -11.91
CA ALA A 281 -2.64 1.02 -11.03
C ALA A 281 -1.56 1.42 -10.02
N LYS A 282 -0.85 0.43 -9.43
CA LYS A 282 0.25 0.69 -8.51
C LYS A 282 1.40 1.45 -9.16
N VAL A 283 1.79 1.08 -10.39
CA VAL A 283 2.80 1.83 -11.14
C VAL A 283 2.33 3.26 -11.38
N ALA A 284 1.12 3.44 -11.92
CA ALA A 284 0.60 4.76 -12.25
C ALA A 284 0.52 5.68 -11.02
N ALA A 285 -0.09 5.21 -9.92
CA ALA A 285 -0.24 5.98 -8.69
C ALA A 285 1.12 6.29 -8.02
N GLY A 286 2.00 5.28 -7.94
CA GLY A 286 3.33 5.43 -7.33
C GLY A 286 4.24 6.39 -8.11
N GLU A 287 4.22 6.34 -9.44
CA GLU A 287 5.02 7.24 -10.30
C GLU A 287 4.45 8.66 -10.26
N ALA A 288 3.12 8.84 -10.31
CA ALA A 288 2.47 10.15 -10.20
C ALA A 288 2.76 10.81 -8.84
N ALA A 289 2.63 10.06 -7.75
CA ALA A 289 2.95 10.56 -6.40
C ALA A 289 4.43 10.95 -6.27
N TYR A 290 5.34 10.13 -6.80
CA TYR A 290 6.77 10.42 -6.74
C TYR A 290 7.18 11.62 -7.61
N ALA A 291 6.60 11.76 -8.80
CA ALA A 291 6.79 12.94 -9.66
C ALA A 291 6.27 14.21 -8.94
N THR A 292 5.08 14.14 -8.33
CA THR A 292 4.52 15.24 -7.54
C THR A 292 5.42 15.58 -6.34
N ALA A 293 6.00 14.58 -5.65
CA ALA A 293 6.96 14.82 -4.56
C ALA A 293 8.19 15.59 -5.03
N ARG A 294 8.73 15.27 -6.21
CA ARG A 294 9.87 16.01 -6.79
C ARG A 294 9.50 17.46 -7.14
N THR A 295 8.32 17.67 -7.74
CA THR A 295 7.80 19.01 -8.03
C THR A 295 7.58 19.80 -6.75
N ALA A 296 6.97 19.20 -5.73
CA ALA A 296 6.77 19.82 -4.43
C ALA A 296 8.09 20.25 -3.79
N LEU A 297 9.08 19.37 -3.75
CA LEU A 297 10.41 19.66 -3.23
C LEU A 297 11.08 20.81 -3.96
N GLN A 298 11.03 20.82 -5.28
CA GLN A 298 11.59 21.89 -6.11
C GLN A 298 10.93 23.26 -5.83
N LEU A 299 9.60 23.29 -5.75
CA LEU A 299 8.86 24.54 -5.58
C LEU A 299 8.95 25.12 -4.15
N HIS A 300 9.16 24.27 -3.14
CA HIS A 300 9.44 24.71 -1.77
C HIS A 300 10.89 25.17 -1.60
N GLY A 301 11.82 24.67 -2.41
CA GLY A 301 13.25 24.97 -2.29
C GLY A 301 13.86 24.48 -0.96
N ALA A 302 14.71 25.28 -0.34
CA ALA A 302 15.46 24.86 0.85
C ALA A 302 14.59 24.37 2.01
N ILE A 303 13.44 24.99 2.26
CA ILE A 303 12.54 24.58 3.35
C ILE A 303 11.96 23.18 3.15
N GLY A 304 11.79 22.73 1.90
CA GLY A 304 11.31 21.38 1.59
C GLY A 304 12.27 20.27 2.01
N TYR A 305 13.55 20.58 2.27
CA TYR A 305 14.55 19.62 2.73
C TYR A 305 14.62 19.50 4.25
N THR A 306 13.96 20.38 5.01
CA THR A 306 14.04 20.38 6.47
C THR A 306 13.09 19.37 7.07
N ALA A 307 13.55 18.62 8.07
CA ALA A 307 12.74 17.61 8.77
C ALA A 307 11.63 18.24 9.63
N GLU A 308 11.82 19.48 10.05
CA GLU A 308 10.87 20.26 10.86
C GLU A 308 9.63 20.66 10.07
N TYR A 309 9.77 20.81 8.74
CA TYR A 309 8.66 21.19 7.89
C TYR A 309 7.85 19.94 7.49
N ASP A 310 6.56 19.95 7.78
CA ASP A 310 5.68 18.77 7.66
C ASP A 310 5.67 18.13 6.27
N LEU A 311 5.93 18.91 5.21
CA LEU A 311 6.00 18.38 3.85
C LEU A 311 6.96 17.18 3.74
N SER A 312 8.05 17.19 4.51
CA SER A 312 9.08 16.13 4.52
C SER A 312 8.47 14.75 4.79
N LEU A 313 7.42 14.66 5.63
CA LEU A 313 6.73 13.42 5.96
C LEU A 313 6.07 12.77 4.75
N TRP A 314 5.44 13.58 3.88
CA TRP A 314 4.84 13.10 2.63
C TRP A 314 5.87 12.84 1.53
N LEU A 315 6.94 13.64 1.47
CA LEU A 315 8.03 13.42 0.50
C LEU A 315 8.70 12.06 0.70
N THR A 316 9.05 11.74 1.95
CA THR A 316 9.70 10.45 2.30
C THR A 316 8.73 9.29 2.12
N LYS A 317 7.46 9.45 2.51
CA LYS A 317 6.41 8.44 2.32
C LYS A 317 6.16 8.15 0.83
N ALA A 318 6.06 9.15 -0.03
CA ALA A 318 5.89 8.95 -1.48
C ALA A 318 7.05 8.12 -2.07
N ARG A 319 8.27 8.37 -1.62
CA ARG A 319 9.45 7.61 -2.05
C ARG A 319 9.41 6.16 -1.57
N ALA A 320 9.03 5.93 -0.31
CA ALA A 320 8.96 4.59 0.29
C ALA A 320 7.84 3.74 -0.35
N LEU A 321 6.64 4.32 -0.54
CA LEU A 321 5.50 3.62 -1.12
C LEU A 321 5.72 3.23 -2.59
N ARG A 322 6.57 3.95 -3.33
CA ARG A 322 6.88 3.65 -4.72
C ARG A 322 7.39 2.22 -4.91
N THR A 323 8.15 1.70 -3.96
CA THR A 323 8.75 0.36 -4.01
C THR A 323 8.12 -0.65 -3.05
N ALA A 324 7.33 -0.22 -2.08
CA ALA A 324 6.62 -1.12 -1.18
C ALA A 324 5.66 -2.03 -1.96
N TRP A 325 5.59 -3.31 -1.59
CA TRP A 325 4.70 -4.32 -2.19
C TRP A 325 4.92 -4.55 -3.71
N GLY A 326 6.14 -4.33 -4.16
CA GLY A 326 6.59 -4.49 -5.53
C GLY A 326 7.10 -3.18 -6.15
N SER A 327 8.29 -3.24 -6.71
CA SER A 327 8.88 -2.12 -7.45
C SER A 327 8.14 -1.83 -8.75
N PRO A 328 8.27 -0.63 -9.33
CA PRO A 328 7.71 -0.35 -10.64
C PRO A 328 8.17 -1.32 -11.75
N ALA A 329 9.39 -1.85 -11.65
CA ALA A 329 9.91 -2.81 -12.62
C ALA A 329 9.20 -4.16 -12.51
N GLU A 330 9.04 -4.69 -11.29
CA GLU A 330 8.32 -5.94 -11.03
C GLU A 330 6.84 -5.84 -11.45
N CYS A 331 6.18 -4.76 -11.07
CA CYS A 331 4.78 -4.53 -11.47
C CYS A 331 4.60 -4.39 -12.98
N ARG A 332 5.52 -3.71 -13.70
CA ARG A 332 5.48 -3.64 -15.17
C ARG A 332 5.71 -5.00 -15.82
N ALA A 333 6.64 -5.81 -15.28
CA ALA A 333 6.87 -7.18 -15.77
C ALA A 333 5.58 -8.01 -15.65
N GLU A 334 4.85 -7.91 -14.54
CA GLU A 334 3.58 -8.63 -14.35
C GLU A 334 2.50 -8.18 -15.36
N VAL A 335 2.37 -6.88 -15.62
CA VAL A 335 1.45 -6.38 -16.67
C VAL A 335 1.81 -6.97 -18.03
N LEU A 336 3.09 -7.02 -18.37
CA LEU A 336 3.55 -7.51 -19.66
C LEU A 336 3.38 -9.03 -19.82
N THR A 337 3.40 -9.81 -18.78
CA THR A 337 3.12 -11.27 -18.85
C THR A 337 1.69 -11.56 -19.30
N VAL A 338 0.74 -10.69 -18.97
CA VAL A 338 -0.68 -10.87 -19.30
C VAL A 338 -1.05 -10.18 -20.63
N HIS A 339 -0.49 -8.99 -20.87
CA HIS A 339 -0.87 -8.13 -22.00
C HIS A 339 0.23 -7.96 -23.05
N GLY A 340 1.40 -8.58 -22.87
CA GLY A 340 2.50 -8.53 -23.83
C GLY A 340 2.15 -9.29 -25.12
N PRO A 341 2.90 -9.03 -26.21
CA PRO A 341 2.73 -9.77 -27.46
C PRO A 341 2.93 -11.26 -27.19
N ARG A 342 1.91 -12.08 -27.54
CA ARG A 342 2.10 -13.55 -27.51
C ARG A 342 3.25 -13.88 -28.44
N SER A 343 4.26 -14.60 -27.96
CA SER A 343 5.34 -15.09 -28.82
C SER A 343 4.73 -15.98 -29.90
N THR A 344 4.81 -15.52 -31.14
CA THR A 344 4.41 -16.31 -32.33
C THR A 344 5.50 -17.33 -32.69
N ASP A 345 6.10 -17.99 -31.73
CA ASP A 345 7.04 -19.09 -31.95
C ASP A 345 6.33 -20.43 -31.78
N SER A 346 5.61 -20.81 -32.83
CA SER A 346 5.43 -22.22 -33.17
C SER A 346 4.58 -22.35 -34.46
N ALA A 347 5.20 -22.23 -35.61
CA ALA A 347 4.79 -22.92 -36.86
C ALA A 347 5.73 -22.56 -38.02
N VAL A 348 7.00 -22.97 -37.95
CA VAL A 348 7.75 -23.30 -39.14
C VAL A 348 8.24 -24.72 -38.94
N SER A 349 7.31 -25.67 -39.03
CA SER A 349 7.64 -27.06 -39.31
C SER A 349 7.95 -27.12 -40.81
N GLY A 350 9.21 -27.40 -41.14
CA GLY A 350 9.72 -27.53 -42.46
C GLY A 350 8.92 -28.52 -43.31
N GLY A 351 8.42 -28.02 -44.41
CA GLY A 351 8.08 -28.84 -45.57
C GLY A 351 9.38 -29.28 -46.22
N ASP A 352 9.63 -30.56 -46.21
CA ASP A 352 10.72 -31.22 -46.95
C ASP A 352 10.43 -31.10 -48.47
N PRO A 353 11.32 -30.56 -49.32
CA PRO A 353 11.18 -30.59 -50.74
C PRO A 353 11.98 -31.76 -51.34
N ARG A 354 11.40 -32.98 -51.33
CA ARG A 354 11.86 -34.08 -52.17
C ARG A 354 10.70 -35.02 -52.52
N SER A 355 10.18 -34.88 -53.73
CA SER A 355 9.87 -35.94 -54.70
C SER A 355 9.36 -35.34 -55.99
#